data_bcf2bca1c82d5718241d0d1fd509e923
#
_entry.id   bcf2bca1c82d5718241d0d1fd509e923
#
_cell.length_a   1.000
_cell.length_b   1.000
_cell.length_c   1.000
_cell.angle_alpha   90.00
_cell.angle_beta   90.00
_cell.angle_gamma   90.00
#
_symmetry.space_group_name_H-M   'P 1'
#
loop_
_entity.id
_entity.type
_entity.pdbx_description
1 polymer ?
#
loop_
_entity_poly.entity_id
_entity_poly.type
_entity_poly.pdbx_seq_one_letter_code
_entity_poly.pdbx_strand_id
1 'polypeptide(L)'
;MKLRLDKYLADMGIGTRTEVKKAIIKGQVRVNEETVKRPEIKIDTEKDHVFYQGKPVAYAEYEYYMLNKPAGVVSATEDKNDRTVLELIEEKQRKDLFPVGRLDKDTEGLLLITNDGELAHQLLSPKKHVDKVYFARIDGKVTEEDIRRFAEGLEIGEEKPTLPAYLEILETEEISEIRLTIREGKFHQVKRMFHAVGKEVIYLKRLQMGSLVLDPQLALGEYRELTGQELEALRDCSSLR
;
A
#
# COMPACT_ATOMS: atom_id res chain seq x y z
N MET A 1 18.23 1.90 -17.83
CA MET A 1 18.37 3.28 -17.27
C MET A 1 19.78 3.49 -16.77
N LYS A 2 20.36 4.74 -16.85
CA LYS A 2 21.72 5.02 -16.31
C LYS A 2 21.64 5.61 -14.91
N LEU A 3 22.20 4.92 -13.92
CA LEU A 3 22.17 5.28 -12.51
C LEU A 3 23.59 5.33 -11.92
N ARG A 4 23.84 6.21 -10.95
CA ARG A 4 25.10 6.19 -10.20
C ARG A 4 25.21 4.94 -9.35
N LEU A 5 26.38 4.32 -9.31
CA LEU A 5 26.62 3.07 -8.58
C LEU A 5 26.34 3.21 -7.06
N ASP A 6 26.71 4.37 -6.46
CA ASP A 6 26.41 4.62 -5.04
C ASP A 6 24.89 4.71 -4.76
N LYS A 7 24.11 5.24 -5.72
CA LYS A 7 22.65 5.27 -5.61
C LYS A 7 22.06 3.86 -5.81
N TYR A 8 22.50 3.16 -6.86
CA TYR A 8 22.07 1.78 -7.15
C TYR A 8 22.13 0.88 -5.90
N LEU A 9 23.30 0.81 -5.26
CA LEU A 9 23.49 -0.05 -4.10
C LEU A 9 22.74 0.42 -2.85
N ALA A 10 22.59 1.74 -2.67
CA ALA A 10 21.82 2.27 -1.58
C ALA A 10 20.31 2.00 -1.76
N ASP A 11 19.78 2.17 -2.98
CA ASP A 11 18.40 1.85 -3.33
C ASP A 11 18.10 0.37 -3.07
N MET A 12 19.05 -0.53 -3.39
CA MET A 12 18.95 -1.98 -3.17
C MET A 12 19.30 -2.43 -1.74
N GLY A 13 19.28 -1.49 -0.79
CA GLY A 13 19.34 -1.86 0.62
C GLY A 13 20.71 -2.30 1.14
N ILE A 14 21.78 -2.20 0.35
CA ILE A 14 23.14 -2.62 0.78
C ILE A 14 23.68 -1.78 1.96
N GLY A 15 23.22 -0.53 2.09
CA GLY A 15 23.58 0.38 3.16
C GLY A 15 23.15 1.81 2.85
N THR A 16 23.45 2.72 3.78
CA THR A 16 23.30 4.16 3.52
C THR A 16 24.27 4.59 2.40
N ARG A 17 23.97 5.70 1.71
CA ARG A 17 24.86 6.21 0.64
C ARG A 17 26.31 6.39 1.11
N THR A 18 26.51 6.77 2.37
CA THR A 18 27.86 6.95 2.96
C THR A 18 28.57 5.60 3.16
N GLU A 19 27.87 4.59 3.65
CA GLU A 19 28.42 3.24 3.83
C GLU A 19 28.75 2.59 2.51
N VAL A 20 27.84 2.69 1.54
CA VAL A 20 28.04 2.20 0.16
C VAL A 20 29.24 2.84 -0.50
N LYS A 21 29.43 4.17 -0.39
CA LYS A 21 30.63 4.85 -0.89
C LYS A 21 31.92 4.28 -0.28
N LYS A 22 31.94 4.06 1.03
CA LYS A 22 33.08 3.45 1.72
C LYS A 22 33.35 2.02 1.22
N ALA A 23 32.30 1.23 1.01
CA ALA A 23 32.42 -0.14 0.49
C ALA A 23 32.99 -0.16 -0.94
N ILE A 24 32.51 0.73 -1.82
CA ILE A 24 33.03 0.87 -3.19
C ILE A 24 34.52 1.24 -3.18
N ILE A 25 34.91 2.25 -2.40
CA ILE A 25 36.33 2.68 -2.30
C ILE A 25 37.23 1.55 -1.79
N LYS A 26 36.72 0.72 -0.88
CA LYS A 26 37.45 -0.48 -0.36
C LYS A 26 37.52 -1.62 -1.38
N GLY A 27 36.94 -1.49 -2.56
CA GLY A 27 36.94 -2.51 -3.61
C GLY A 27 36.04 -3.71 -3.34
N GLN A 28 35.00 -3.54 -2.51
CA GLN A 28 34.02 -4.59 -2.21
C GLN A 28 32.91 -4.71 -3.28
N VAL A 29 32.95 -3.88 -4.32
CA VAL A 29 31.96 -3.84 -5.39
C VAL A 29 32.63 -4.14 -6.73
N ARG A 30 31.97 -5.02 -7.50
CA ARG A 30 32.34 -5.35 -8.88
C ARG A 30 31.18 -5.00 -9.79
N VAL A 31 31.49 -4.41 -10.93
CA VAL A 31 30.54 -4.19 -12.03
C VAL A 31 31.03 -5.01 -13.22
N ASN A 32 30.21 -5.93 -13.68
CA ASN A 32 30.62 -6.95 -14.64
C ASN A 32 31.83 -7.76 -14.08
N GLU A 33 32.94 -7.71 -14.76
CA GLU A 33 34.17 -8.42 -14.32
C GLU A 33 35.17 -7.51 -13.60
N GLU A 34 34.91 -6.20 -13.49
CA GLU A 34 35.86 -5.22 -12.96
C GLU A 34 35.52 -4.77 -11.54
N THR A 35 36.53 -4.75 -10.66
CA THR A 35 36.40 -4.13 -9.33
C THR A 35 36.39 -2.61 -9.47
N VAL A 36 35.35 -1.98 -8.98
CA VAL A 36 35.14 -0.53 -9.07
C VAL A 36 35.43 0.13 -7.72
N LYS A 37 36.18 1.26 -7.77
CA LYS A 37 36.53 2.08 -6.59
C LYS A 37 35.98 3.51 -6.66
N ARG A 38 35.21 3.84 -7.68
CA ARG A 38 34.62 5.17 -7.93
C ARG A 38 33.12 5.13 -7.76
N PRO A 39 32.58 5.68 -6.64
CA PRO A 39 31.15 5.62 -6.33
C PRO A 39 30.23 6.35 -7.31
N GLU A 40 30.76 7.34 -7.98
CA GLU A 40 30.02 8.22 -8.89
C GLU A 40 29.86 7.67 -10.31
N ILE A 41 30.47 6.55 -10.66
CA ILE A 41 30.31 6.00 -12.01
C ILE A 41 28.85 5.71 -12.30
N LYS A 42 28.48 5.90 -13.55
CA LYS A 42 27.13 5.57 -14.04
C LYS A 42 27.17 4.16 -14.62
N ILE A 43 26.24 3.34 -14.17
CA ILE A 43 25.99 1.99 -14.67
C ILE A 43 24.66 1.94 -15.37
N ASP A 44 24.50 1.02 -16.29
CA ASP A 44 23.22 0.72 -16.95
C ASP A 44 22.52 -0.40 -16.19
N THR A 45 21.36 -0.09 -15.59
CA THR A 45 20.63 -1.03 -14.72
C THR A 45 20.10 -2.28 -15.45
N GLU A 46 20.05 -2.24 -16.79
CA GLU A 46 19.55 -3.36 -17.61
C GLU A 46 20.68 -4.23 -18.18
N LYS A 47 21.89 -3.66 -18.29
CA LYS A 47 23.01 -4.32 -18.99
C LYS A 47 24.16 -4.67 -18.06
N ASP A 48 24.39 -3.87 -17.01
CA ASP A 48 25.52 -4.06 -16.12
C ASP A 48 25.12 -4.97 -14.96
N HIS A 49 25.97 -5.96 -14.68
CA HIS A 49 25.84 -6.87 -13.55
C HIS A 49 26.64 -6.34 -12.37
N VAL A 50 25.96 -6.00 -11.28
CA VAL A 50 26.58 -5.48 -10.06
C VAL A 50 26.67 -6.57 -9.02
N PHE A 51 27.85 -6.66 -8.37
CA PHE A 51 28.11 -7.59 -7.28
C PHE A 51 28.63 -6.83 -6.06
N TYR A 52 28.11 -7.16 -4.89
CA TYR A 52 28.60 -6.69 -3.61
C TYR A 52 29.12 -7.87 -2.79
N GLN A 53 30.39 -7.83 -2.41
CA GLN A 53 31.06 -8.93 -1.69
C GLN A 53 30.84 -10.31 -2.36
N GLY A 54 30.90 -10.34 -3.69
CA GLY A 54 30.70 -11.54 -4.50
C GLY A 54 29.26 -11.98 -4.72
N LYS A 55 28.29 -11.38 -4.05
CA LYS A 55 26.85 -11.65 -4.26
C LYS A 55 26.28 -10.73 -5.33
N PRO A 56 25.48 -11.25 -6.28
CA PRO A 56 24.82 -10.41 -7.27
C PRO A 56 23.77 -9.51 -6.60
N VAL A 57 23.67 -8.27 -7.08
CA VAL A 57 22.67 -7.29 -6.66
C VAL A 57 21.88 -6.92 -7.91
N ALA A 58 20.66 -7.45 -8.06
CA ALA A 58 19.75 -7.07 -9.14
C ALA A 58 19.08 -5.73 -8.81
N TYR A 59 18.83 -4.90 -9.82
CA TYR A 59 18.14 -3.63 -9.63
C TYR A 59 16.63 -3.80 -9.90
N ALA A 60 15.83 -3.50 -8.91
CA ALA A 60 14.40 -3.30 -9.07
C ALA A 60 14.10 -1.79 -8.99
N GLU A 61 13.57 -1.20 -10.07
CA GLU A 61 13.19 0.22 -10.06
C GLU A 61 12.02 0.45 -9.12
N TYR A 62 11.00 -0.39 -9.26
CA TYR A 62 9.81 -0.41 -8.41
C TYR A 62 9.51 -1.83 -7.92
N GLU A 63 8.97 -1.90 -6.71
CA GLU A 63 8.39 -3.11 -6.15
C GLU A 63 6.94 -2.84 -5.78
N TYR A 64 6.09 -3.85 -5.94
CA TYR A 64 4.65 -3.76 -5.68
C TYR A 64 4.19 -5.02 -4.96
N TYR A 65 3.75 -4.87 -3.71
CA TYR A 65 3.28 -5.97 -2.88
C TYR A 65 1.81 -5.77 -2.50
N MET A 66 1.02 -6.81 -2.69
CA MET A 66 -0.29 -6.96 -2.07
C MET A 66 -0.08 -7.57 -0.70
N LEU A 67 -0.46 -6.87 0.35
CA LEU A 67 -0.47 -7.36 1.72
C LEU A 67 -1.92 -7.54 2.18
N ASN A 68 -2.25 -8.70 2.75
CA ASN A 68 -3.45 -8.86 3.58
C ASN A 68 -3.11 -8.41 5.00
N LYS A 69 -3.23 -7.11 5.25
CA LYS A 69 -2.85 -6.47 6.51
C LYS A 69 -3.63 -7.10 7.69
N PRO A 70 -2.97 -7.58 8.75
CA PRO A 70 -3.64 -8.02 9.96
C PRO A 70 -3.99 -6.84 10.87
N ALA A 71 -4.92 -7.04 11.80
CA ALA A 71 -5.13 -6.14 12.91
C ALA A 71 -3.89 -6.08 13.83
N GLY A 72 -3.75 -4.99 14.58
CA GLY A 72 -2.64 -4.79 15.52
C GLY A 72 -1.36 -4.20 14.91
N VAL A 73 -1.29 -4.03 13.58
CA VAL A 73 -0.14 -3.50 12.86
C VAL A 73 -0.47 -2.13 12.26
N VAL A 74 0.45 -1.17 12.32
CA VAL A 74 0.21 0.19 11.82
C VAL A 74 0.66 0.35 10.36
N SER A 75 -0.10 1.13 9.58
CA SER A 75 0.22 1.48 8.19
C SER A 75 1.22 2.65 8.16
N ALA A 76 2.45 2.37 8.54
CA ALA A 76 3.56 3.31 8.57
C ALA A 76 4.84 2.67 8.03
N THR A 77 5.81 3.49 7.64
CA THR A 77 7.16 3.03 7.27
C THR A 77 7.99 2.69 8.50
N GLU A 78 7.84 3.48 9.55
CA GLU A 78 8.52 3.32 10.84
C GLU A 78 7.55 3.73 11.96
N ASP A 79 7.62 3.06 13.10
CA ASP A 79 6.93 3.45 14.32
C ASP A 79 7.79 3.06 15.53
N LYS A 80 7.69 3.83 16.63
CA LYS A 80 8.52 3.61 17.84
C LYS A 80 7.95 2.54 18.76
N ASN A 81 6.65 2.32 18.72
CA ASN A 81 5.93 1.52 19.70
C ASN A 81 5.23 0.32 19.07
N ASP A 82 4.80 0.47 17.81
CA ASP A 82 3.97 -0.50 17.14
C ASP A 82 4.69 -1.14 15.95
N ARG A 83 4.46 -2.42 15.73
CA ARG A 83 4.92 -3.13 14.55
C ARG A 83 4.29 -2.51 13.29
N THR A 84 5.11 -2.27 12.28
CA THR A 84 4.67 -1.66 11.02
C THR A 84 4.36 -2.69 9.95
N VAL A 85 3.61 -2.29 8.94
CA VAL A 85 3.30 -3.13 7.77
C VAL A 85 4.55 -3.48 6.96
N LEU A 86 5.61 -2.66 6.99
CA LEU A 86 6.86 -2.95 6.28
C LEU A 86 7.70 -4.03 6.94
N GLU A 87 7.53 -4.26 8.23
CA GLU A 87 8.18 -5.36 8.94
C GLU A 87 7.61 -6.73 8.59
N LEU A 88 6.44 -6.77 7.94
CA LEU A 88 5.84 -8.00 7.45
C LEU A 88 6.42 -8.44 6.09
N ILE A 89 7.03 -7.51 5.33
CA ILE A 89 7.59 -7.79 4.01
C ILE A 89 9.06 -8.20 4.16
N GLU A 90 9.32 -9.48 4.25
CA GLU A 90 10.68 -10.01 4.52
C GLU A 90 11.59 -9.98 3.30
N GLU A 91 11.05 -10.26 2.10
CA GLU A 91 11.81 -10.41 0.85
C GLU A 91 12.02 -9.10 0.08
N LYS A 92 11.65 -7.95 0.67
CA LYS A 92 11.83 -6.66 0.00
C LYS A 92 13.31 -6.37 -0.30
N GLN A 93 13.57 -5.94 -1.52
CA GLN A 93 14.90 -5.50 -1.97
C GLN A 93 15.07 -3.99 -1.74
N ARG A 94 14.00 -3.22 -1.92
CA ARG A 94 13.97 -1.76 -1.76
C ARG A 94 13.79 -1.37 -0.29
N LYS A 95 14.49 -0.31 0.11
CA LYS A 95 14.32 0.30 1.45
C LYS A 95 13.33 1.45 1.48
N ASP A 96 12.98 2.01 0.33
CA ASP A 96 12.11 3.16 0.18
C ASP A 96 10.65 2.80 -0.08
N LEU A 97 10.25 1.58 0.29
CA LEU A 97 8.86 1.14 0.25
C LEU A 97 8.00 1.90 1.25
N PHE A 98 6.74 2.12 0.89
CA PHE A 98 5.73 2.72 1.76
C PHE A 98 4.33 2.16 1.45
N PRO A 99 3.41 2.19 2.43
CA PRO A 99 2.03 1.77 2.20
C PRO A 99 1.26 2.82 1.38
N VAL A 100 0.49 2.39 0.38
CA VAL A 100 -0.38 3.24 -0.42
C VAL A 100 -1.69 3.48 0.33
N GLY A 101 -1.75 4.61 1.00
CA GLY A 101 -2.81 4.95 1.94
C GLY A 101 -2.62 4.24 3.28
N ARG A 102 -3.59 4.45 4.15
CA ARG A 102 -3.55 3.93 5.52
C ARG A 102 -4.82 3.17 5.83
N LEU A 103 -4.66 2.03 6.46
CA LEU A 103 -5.70 1.34 7.21
C LEU A 103 -5.43 1.55 8.70
N ASP A 104 -6.48 1.68 9.48
CA ASP A 104 -6.37 1.81 10.93
C ASP A 104 -5.69 0.57 11.52
N LYS A 105 -5.16 0.67 12.75
CA LYS A 105 -4.44 -0.41 13.41
C LYS A 105 -5.28 -1.69 13.53
N ASP A 106 -6.58 -1.53 13.78
CA ASP A 106 -7.54 -2.62 13.92
C ASP A 106 -8.25 -3.01 12.61
N THR A 107 -8.03 -2.28 11.53
CA THR A 107 -8.60 -2.59 10.20
C THR A 107 -7.70 -3.56 9.45
N GLU A 108 -8.32 -4.56 8.85
CA GLU A 108 -7.64 -5.63 8.10
C GLU A 108 -7.74 -5.44 6.58
N GLY A 109 -7.08 -6.33 5.84
CA GLY A 109 -7.29 -6.54 4.41
C GLY A 109 -6.28 -5.87 3.50
N LEU A 110 -6.70 -5.61 2.27
CA LEU A 110 -5.85 -5.17 1.16
C LEU A 110 -5.09 -3.90 1.48
N LEU A 111 -3.77 -3.98 1.48
CA LEU A 111 -2.88 -2.83 1.50
C LEU A 111 -1.82 -3.01 0.41
N LEU A 112 -1.75 -2.06 -0.52
CA LEU A 112 -0.68 -1.99 -1.50
C LEU A 112 0.56 -1.35 -0.86
N ILE A 113 1.72 -1.97 -1.04
CA ILE A 113 3.02 -1.46 -0.61
C ILE A 113 3.91 -1.33 -1.84
N THR A 114 4.52 -0.17 -2.03
CA THR A 114 5.37 0.13 -3.18
C THR A 114 6.32 1.29 -2.89
N ASN A 115 7.27 1.54 -3.78
CA ASN A 115 8.07 2.78 -3.84
C ASN A 115 7.72 3.66 -5.05
N ASP A 116 6.65 3.31 -5.80
CA ASP A 116 6.13 4.11 -6.91
C ASP A 116 5.22 5.24 -6.38
N GLY A 117 5.84 6.41 -6.13
CA GLY A 117 5.13 7.58 -5.61
C GLY A 117 4.10 8.15 -6.60
N GLU A 118 4.29 8.00 -7.90
CA GLU A 118 3.36 8.49 -8.91
C GLU A 118 2.07 7.67 -8.89
N LEU A 119 2.18 6.35 -8.96
CA LEU A 119 1.03 5.45 -8.85
C LEU A 119 0.29 5.66 -7.52
N ALA A 120 1.02 5.75 -6.42
CA ALA A 120 0.43 5.98 -5.10
C ALA A 120 -0.36 7.30 -5.04
N HIS A 121 0.20 8.38 -5.58
CA HIS A 121 -0.49 9.67 -5.67
C HIS A 121 -1.76 9.60 -6.51
N GLN A 122 -1.74 8.89 -7.62
CA GLN A 122 -2.92 8.70 -8.48
C GLN A 122 -4.03 7.93 -7.75
N LEU A 123 -3.68 6.85 -7.05
CA LEU A 123 -4.64 6.01 -6.31
C LEU A 123 -5.25 6.71 -5.08
N LEU A 124 -4.49 7.61 -4.45
CA LEU A 124 -4.92 8.31 -3.24
C LEU A 124 -5.57 9.66 -3.50
N SER A 125 -5.41 10.22 -4.69
CA SER A 125 -5.94 11.53 -5.04
C SER A 125 -7.47 11.56 -4.94
N PRO A 126 -8.07 12.44 -4.12
CA PRO A 126 -9.54 12.57 -4.03
C PRO A 126 -10.18 12.90 -5.38
N LYS A 127 -9.45 13.56 -6.28
CA LYS A 127 -9.93 13.94 -7.63
C LYS A 127 -10.11 12.74 -8.56
N LYS A 128 -9.43 11.64 -8.29
CA LYS A 128 -9.48 10.42 -9.12
C LYS A 128 -10.62 9.48 -8.73
N HIS A 129 -11.27 9.71 -7.59
CA HIS A 129 -12.43 8.93 -7.13
C HIS A 129 -12.22 7.41 -7.19
N VAL A 130 -11.01 6.94 -6.84
CA VAL A 130 -10.69 5.52 -6.85
C VAL A 130 -11.52 4.78 -5.81
N ASP A 131 -12.31 3.82 -6.26
CA ASP A 131 -13.18 3.02 -5.40
C ASP A 131 -12.38 2.20 -4.38
N LYS A 132 -12.84 2.20 -3.15
CA LYS A 132 -12.34 1.38 -2.05
C LYS A 132 -13.50 0.59 -1.48
N VAL A 133 -13.44 -0.73 -1.60
CA VAL A 133 -14.50 -1.63 -1.17
C VAL A 133 -14.12 -2.27 0.15
N TYR A 134 -15.02 -2.17 1.11
CA TYR A 134 -14.87 -2.74 2.44
C TYR A 134 -15.98 -3.75 2.74
N PHE A 135 -15.61 -4.82 3.44
CA PHE A 135 -16.54 -5.64 4.20
C PHE A 135 -16.53 -5.15 5.64
N ALA A 136 -17.69 -5.06 6.26
CA ALA A 136 -17.77 -4.72 7.69
C ALA A 136 -18.87 -5.51 8.40
N ARG A 137 -18.65 -5.72 9.69
CA ARG A 137 -19.67 -6.13 10.65
C ARG A 137 -20.05 -4.93 11.49
N ILE A 138 -21.34 -4.70 11.57
CA ILE A 138 -21.92 -3.54 12.21
C ILE A 138 -22.76 -3.98 13.40
N ASP A 139 -22.47 -3.44 14.57
CA ASP A 139 -23.34 -3.57 15.74
C ASP A 139 -24.58 -2.69 15.49
N GLY A 140 -25.72 -3.35 15.34
CA GLY A 140 -27.00 -2.76 14.99
C GLY A 140 -27.50 -3.15 13.61
N LYS A 141 -28.84 -3.08 13.48
CA LYS A 141 -29.56 -3.42 12.26
C LYS A 141 -29.39 -2.33 11.20
N VAL A 142 -28.68 -2.66 10.12
CA VAL A 142 -28.54 -1.78 8.93
C VAL A 142 -29.81 -1.88 8.08
N THR A 143 -30.32 -0.74 7.61
CA THR A 143 -31.62 -0.61 6.94
C THR A 143 -31.51 0.11 5.61
N GLU A 144 -32.60 0.08 4.81
CA GLU A 144 -32.73 0.85 3.57
C GLU A 144 -32.58 2.37 3.78
N GLU A 145 -32.94 2.87 4.96
CA GLU A 145 -32.71 4.26 5.34
C GLU A 145 -31.22 4.60 5.41
N ASP A 146 -30.42 3.70 5.97
CA ASP A 146 -28.97 3.88 6.03
C ASP A 146 -28.38 3.91 4.62
N ILE A 147 -28.84 3.04 3.70
CA ILE A 147 -28.41 3.05 2.29
C ILE A 147 -28.66 4.43 1.66
N ARG A 148 -29.83 5.00 1.85
CA ARG A 148 -30.17 6.33 1.31
C ARG A 148 -29.26 7.42 1.88
N ARG A 149 -29.07 7.43 3.21
CA ARG A 149 -28.21 8.40 3.88
C ARG A 149 -26.74 8.31 3.42
N PHE A 150 -26.21 7.10 3.22
CA PHE A 150 -24.88 6.89 2.68
C PHE A 150 -24.73 7.36 1.24
N ALA A 151 -25.78 7.17 0.41
CA ALA A 151 -25.81 7.63 -0.97
C ALA A 151 -25.89 9.16 -1.10
N GLU A 152 -26.45 9.86 -0.11
CA GLU A 152 -26.51 11.33 -0.06
C GLU A 152 -25.21 11.95 0.50
N GLY A 153 -24.44 11.18 1.25
CA GLY A 153 -23.30 11.64 2.03
C GLY A 153 -23.66 12.01 3.46
N LEU A 154 -22.71 11.87 4.37
CA LEU A 154 -22.90 11.98 5.81
C LEU A 154 -22.01 13.07 6.41
N GLU A 155 -22.58 13.82 7.36
CA GLU A 155 -21.83 14.70 8.24
C GLU A 155 -21.08 13.85 9.28
N ILE A 156 -19.77 13.87 9.20
CA ILE A 156 -18.88 13.08 10.08
C ILE A 156 -17.95 13.96 10.91
N GLY A 157 -18.31 15.24 11.10
CA GLY A 157 -17.50 16.20 11.83
C GLY A 157 -16.30 16.74 11.04
N GLU A 158 -16.38 16.74 9.70
CA GLU A 158 -15.46 17.40 8.79
C GLU A 158 -16.09 18.67 8.24
N GLU A 159 -15.31 19.52 7.57
CA GLU A 159 -15.81 20.77 6.95
C GLU A 159 -16.89 20.49 5.89
N LYS A 160 -16.82 19.34 5.22
CA LYS A 160 -17.78 18.91 4.20
C LYS A 160 -18.28 17.50 4.49
N PRO A 161 -19.51 17.18 4.14
CA PRO A 161 -20.02 15.82 4.18
C PRO A 161 -19.11 14.84 3.44
N THR A 162 -19.30 13.55 3.66
CA THR A 162 -18.66 12.53 2.85
C THR A 162 -19.17 12.58 1.41
N LEU A 163 -18.34 12.12 0.47
CA LEU A 163 -18.84 11.82 -0.87
C LEU A 163 -19.92 10.72 -0.78
N PRO A 164 -20.86 10.68 -1.76
CA PRO A 164 -21.79 9.58 -1.89
C PRO A 164 -21.09 8.22 -1.84
N ALA A 165 -21.60 7.33 -0.99
CA ALA A 165 -21.08 5.99 -0.82
C ALA A 165 -22.14 4.95 -1.21
N TYR A 166 -21.69 3.81 -1.73
CA TYR A 166 -22.56 2.70 -2.06
C TYR A 166 -22.52 1.66 -0.94
N LEU A 167 -23.64 1.52 -0.24
CA LEU A 167 -23.84 0.57 0.86
C LEU A 167 -24.72 -0.59 0.39
N GLU A 168 -24.23 -1.80 0.51
CA GLU A 168 -24.90 -3.06 0.22
C GLU A 168 -25.07 -3.84 1.51
N ILE A 169 -26.29 -4.24 1.84
CA ILE A 169 -26.59 -5.10 2.98
C ILE A 169 -26.45 -6.55 2.51
N LEU A 170 -25.56 -7.31 3.11
CA LEU A 170 -25.36 -8.74 2.84
C LEU A 170 -26.23 -9.57 3.78
N GLU A 171 -26.24 -9.19 5.06
CA GLU A 171 -27.04 -9.79 6.10
C GLU A 171 -27.46 -8.72 7.11
N THR A 172 -28.69 -8.80 7.60
CA THR A 172 -29.22 -7.83 8.57
C THR A 172 -29.90 -8.54 9.73
N GLU A 173 -29.19 -8.54 10.87
CA GLU A 173 -29.64 -9.05 12.15
C GLU A 173 -29.21 -8.07 13.26
N GLU A 174 -29.05 -8.52 14.51
CA GLU A 174 -28.47 -7.72 15.60
C GLU A 174 -27.06 -7.23 15.23
N ILE A 175 -26.28 -8.08 14.55
CA ILE A 175 -25.03 -7.73 13.87
C ILE A 175 -25.26 -7.83 12.38
N SER A 176 -25.19 -6.72 11.66
CA SER A 176 -25.34 -6.69 10.21
C SER A 176 -23.99 -6.90 9.52
N GLU A 177 -23.99 -7.65 8.41
CA GLU A 177 -22.85 -7.73 7.48
C GLU A 177 -23.12 -6.88 6.24
N ILE A 178 -22.15 -6.07 5.87
CA ILE A 178 -22.30 -5.13 4.75
C ILE A 178 -21.07 -5.08 3.86
N ARG A 179 -21.30 -4.60 2.64
CA ARG A 179 -20.24 -4.13 1.75
C ARG A 179 -20.43 -2.63 1.51
N LEU A 180 -19.34 -1.88 1.68
CA LEU A 180 -19.35 -0.44 1.51
C LEU A 180 -18.28 -0.02 0.51
N THR A 181 -18.68 0.75 -0.51
CA THR A 181 -17.77 1.37 -1.47
C THR A 181 -17.70 2.87 -1.22
N ILE A 182 -16.49 3.38 -0.98
CA ILE A 182 -16.19 4.81 -0.82
C ILE A 182 -15.13 5.25 -1.84
N ARG A 183 -15.11 6.56 -2.18
CA ARG A 183 -14.21 7.17 -3.17
C ARG A 183 -13.23 8.19 -2.61
N GLU A 184 -13.15 8.25 -1.30
CA GLU A 184 -12.25 9.12 -0.53
C GLU A 184 -11.62 8.35 0.63
N GLY A 185 -10.87 9.01 1.51
CA GLY A 185 -10.24 8.34 2.65
C GLY A 185 -9.98 9.35 3.77
N LYS A 186 -11.03 9.80 4.46
CA LYS A 186 -10.91 10.64 5.66
C LYS A 186 -10.51 9.78 6.86
N PHE A 187 -10.01 10.41 7.90
CA PHE A 187 -9.62 9.73 9.13
C PHE A 187 -10.78 8.94 9.74
N HIS A 188 -10.60 7.64 9.96
CA HIS A 188 -11.60 6.70 10.48
C HIS A 188 -12.96 6.79 9.75
N GLN A 189 -12.96 7.07 8.45
CA GLN A 189 -14.16 7.45 7.71
C GLN A 189 -15.30 6.47 7.86
N VAL A 190 -15.08 5.17 7.61
CA VAL A 190 -16.14 4.14 7.66
C VAL A 190 -16.75 4.07 9.06
N LYS A 191 -15.93 4.08 10.11
CA LYS A 191 -16.39 4.07 11.51
C LYS A 191 -17.25 5.28 11.85
N ARG A 192 -16.77 6.47 11.45
CA ARG A 192 -17.50 7.73 11.68
C ARG A 192 -18.81 7.82 10.89
N MET A 193 -18.86 7.24 9.68
CA MET A 193 -20.08 7.17 8.89
C MET A 193 -21.14 6.32 9.60
N PHE A 194 -20.79 5.15 10.11
CA PHE A 194 -21.72 4.31 10.87
C PHE A 194 -22.11 4.94 12.20
N HIS A 195 -21.18 5.58 12.89
CA HIS A 195 -21.49 6.34 14.11
C HIS A 195 -22.52 7.47 13.85
N ALA A 196 -22.43 8.17 12.73
CA ALA A 196 -23.37 9.22 12.33
C ALA A 196 -24.80 8.71 12.09
N VAL A 197 -24.98 7.41 11.87
CA VAL A 197 -26.29 6.75 11.76
C VAL A 197 -26.65 5.92 13.02
N GLY A 198 -25.92 6.15 14.14
CA GLY A 198 -26.18 5.53 15.43
C GLY A 198 -25.80 4.06 15.53
N LYS A 199 -24.79 3.62 14.79
CA LYS A 199 -24.30 2.25 14.74
C LYS A 199 -22.78 2.21 14.91
N GLU A 200 -22.21 1.04 15.25
CA GLU A 200 -20.78 0.87 15.44
C GLU A 200 -20.19 -0.20 14.52
N VAL A 201 -18.99 0.06 13.99
CA VAL A 201 -18.23 -0.91 13.22
C VAL A 201 -17.42 -1.78 14.19
N ILE A 202 -17.77 -3.06 14.29
CA ILE A 202 -17.08 -4.03 15.16
C ILE A 202 -16.02 -4.84 14.40
N TYR A 203 -16.08 -4.88 13.07
CA TYR A 203 -15.06 -5.46 12.21
C TYR A 203 -15.00 -4.73 10.88
N LEU A 204 -13.79 -4.51 10.36
CA LEU A 204 -13.58 -3.82 9.09
C LEU A 204 -12.43 -4.45 8.31
N LYS A 205 -12.69 -4.79 7.04
CA LYS A 205 -11.71 -5.35 6.14
C LYS A 205 -11.81 -4.70 4.76
N ARG A 206 -10.71 -4.15 4.24
CA ARG A 206 -10.67 -3.67 2.86
C ARG A 206 -10.48 -4.83 1.90
N LEU A 207 -11.40 -4.98 0.96
CA LEU A 207 -11.39 -6.04 -0.04
C LEU A 207 -10.80 -5.60 -1.37
N GLN A 208 -10.92 -4.30 -1.72
CA GLN A 208 -10.54 -3.80 -3.04
C GLN A 208 -10.10 -2.34 -2.99
N MET A 209 -9.18 -1.97 -3.87
CA MET A 209 -8.77 -0.60 -4.14
C MET A 209 -8.54 -0.42 -5.65
N GLY A 210 -9.40 0.39 -6.32
CA GLY A 210 -9.43 0.48 -7.78
C GLY A 210 -9.72 -0.88 -8.41
N SER A 211 -8.89 -1.30 -9.34
CA SER A 211 -8.97 -2.64 -9.96
C SER A 211 -8.35 -3.76 -9.12
N LEU A 212 -7.57 -3.41 -8.07
CA LEU A 212 -6.87 -4.40 -7.26
C LEU A 212 -7.81 -5.02 -6.23
N VAL A 213 -8.03 -6.33 -6.33
CA VAL A 213 -8.85 -7.13 -5.41
C VAL A 213 -7.93 -7.96 -4.52
N LEU A 214 -8.25 -8.02 -3.23
CA LEU A 214 -7.51 -8.87 -2.28
C LEU A 214 -7.58 -10.33 -2.72
N ASP A 215 -6.42 -10.95 -2.83
CA ASP A 215 -6.30 -12.37 -3.13
C ASP A 215 -6.89 -13.19 -1.98
N PRO A 216 -7.94 -13.99 -2.22
CA PRO A 216 -8.58 -14.77 -1.17
C PRO A 216 -7.68 -15.89 -0.60
N GLN A 217 -6.58 -16.22 -1.28
CA GLN A 217 -5.62 -17.23 -0.82
C GLN A 217 -4.59 -16.66 0.15
N LEU A 218 -4.43 -15.33 0.21
CA LEU A 218 -3.55 -14.70 1.18
C LEU A 218 -4.16 -14.72 2.59
N ALA A 219 -3.54 -15.41 3.51
CA ALA A 219 -3.91 -15.33 4.93
C ALA A 219 -3.53 -13.95 5.51
N LEU A 220 -4.07 -13.63 6.69
CA LEU A 220 -3.73 -12.40 7.41
C LEU A 220 -2.23 -12.35 7.72
N GLY A 221 -1.58 -11.25 7.35
CA GLY A 221 -0.15 -11.04 7.49
C GLY A 221 0.68 -11.53 6.31
N GLU A 222 0.10 -12.28 5.38
CA GLU A 222 0.77 -12.71 4.17
C GLU A 222 0.76 -11.65 3.08
N TYR A 223 1.77 -11.70 2.24
CA TYR A 223 1.92 -10.80 1.10
C TYR A 223 2.42 -11.58 -0.13
N ARG A 224 2.22 -11.00 -1.30
CA ARG A 224 2.84 -11.41 -2.55
C ARG A 224 3.10 -10.21 -3.46
N GLU A 225 3.99 -10.38 -4.42
CA GLU A 225 4.14 -9.42 -5.49
C GLU A 225 2.86 -9.31 -6.33
N LEU A 226 2.62 -8.13 -6.92
CA LEU A 226 1.59 -7.97 -7.93
C LEU A 226 2.00 -8.68 -9.21
N THR A 227 1.05 -9.29 -9.88
CA THR A 227 1.24 -9.76 -11.25
C THR A 227 1.31 -8.57 -12.22
N GLY A 228 1.93 -8.78 -13.39
CA GLY A 228 1.98 -7.75 -14.44
C GLY A 228 0.59 -7.27 -14.86
N GLN A 229 -0.39 -8.18 -14.92
CA GLN A 229 -1.78 -7.85 -15.26
C GLN A 229 -2.46 -6.98 -14.20
N GLU A 230 -2.26 -7.28 -12.90
CA GLU A 230 -2.78 -6.46 -11.81
C GLU A 230 -2.20 -5.06 -11.83
N LEU A 231 -0.90 -4.95 -12.09
CA LEU A 231 -0.21 -3.66 -12.16
C LEU A 231 -0.68 -2.82 -13.35
N GLU A 232 -0.84 -3.43 -14.52
CA GLU A 232 -1.36 -2.76 -15.72
C GLU A 232 -2.79 -2.27 -15.48
N ALA A 233 -3.69 -3.14 -15.01
CA ALA A 233 -5.06 -2.77 -14.68
C ALA A 233 -5.15 -1.65 -13.62
N LEU A 234 -4.23 -1.66 -12.64
CA LEU A 234 -4.18 -0.63 -11.59
C LEU A 234 -3.74 0.73 -12.15
N ARG A 235 -2.79 0.75 -13.08
CA ARG A 235 -2.34 1.96 -13.78
C ARG A 235 -3.44 2.52 -14.68
N ASP A 236 -4.14 1.66 -15.42
CA ASP A 236 -5.26 2.07 -16.28
C ASP A 236 -6.39 2.67 -15.45
N CYS A 237 -6.79 2.03 -14.37
CA CYS A 237 -7.81 2.54 -13.44
C CYS A 237 -7.44 3.92 -12.86
N SER A 238 -6.15 4.16 -12.63
CA SER A 238 -5.65 5.42 -12.11
C SER A 238 -5.48 6.51 -13.18
N SER A 239 -5.40 6.11 -14.46
CA SER A 239 -5.21 7.01 -15.63
C SER A 239 -6.53 7.56 -16.16
N LEU A 240 -7.62 6.84 -15.97
CA LEU A 240 -8.94 7.22 -16.47
C LEU A 240 -9.48 8.44 -15.72
N ARG A 241 -9.34 9.62 -16.37
CA ARG A 241 -9.93 10.97 -16.22
C ARG A 241 -8.96 12.08 -15.89
#